data_7c5482e59cd9a18f4f4a42b4a13a46fc
#
_entry.id   7c5482e59cd9a18f4f4a42b4a13a46fc
#
_cell.length_a   1.000
_cell.length_b   1.000
_cell.length_c   1.000
_cell.angle_alpha   90.00
_cell.angle_beta   90.00
_cell.angle_gamma   90.00
#
_symmetry.space_group_name_H-M   'P 1'
#
loop_
_entity.id
_entity.type
_entity.pdbx_description
1 polymer ?
#
loop_
_entity_poly.entity_id
_entity_poly.type
_entity_poly.pdbx_seq_one_letter_code
_entity_poly.pdbx_strand_id
1 'polypeptide(L)'
;EPLFLRPKAYALLSHLARNMGRVVPKSELMDVVWPGVYVTEDSLTQSVREIRKVLGEDMVRTVSKRGYMLAAEAEAAPEISSQPIVAVVRFRNESGDPADEAMVDGFAEDLINGVARFGTVTVLARNSSFSFASFGRAEWPQIRARIGADYLVEGSLRRQGEHVVVAVSLVDIATASQLWGDRYQSHGEGLFAIEREIVEQIVSRLVTRVTNAGLEHAARKPVTSLAAYELLLRGFALLRDPAQTDQRGAEAFFEAAIAKDPNYGLAYTYLALARALDGEFGRASDAVLQNARDLADKGLALSPDQPTGHRVQSLIRLYMRDHEAAEHHMRIALQLNPYDADSIEQMGMLLTMRGRPLDALTWLARGIRIDPLHPHWYQFDRALALYMMGEYRQAAEALELATRPAPWIRTRLAACYAQMGDMEKARRQIALIEDGDPFSPLDYALRGVPFENRADAEHLAEGVRLALG
;
A
#
# COMPACT_ATOMS: atom_id res chain seq x y z
N GLU A 1 7.59 -11.59 -37.80
CA GLU A 1 8.78 -11.61 -38.66
C GLU A 1 9.94 -12.24 -37.92
N PRO A 2 10.82 -13.04 -38.59
CA PRO A 2 12.01 -13.59 -37.92
C PRO A 2 12.97 -12.47 -37.54
N LEU A 3 13.35 -12.40 -36.26
CA LEU A 3 14.31 -11.43 -35.74
C LEU A 3 15.72 -11.90 -36.06
N PHE A 4 16.44 -11.14 -36.89
CA PHE A 4 17.85 -11.40 -37.21
C PHE A 4 18.76 -10.73 -36.18
N LEU A 5 19.08 -11.44 -35.10
CA LEU A 5 20.05 -11.02 -34.09
C LEU A 5 21.26 -11.96 -34.09
N ARG A 6 22.45 -11.40 -33.84
CA ARG A 6 23.63 -12.25 -33.61
C ARG A 6 23.44 -13.15 -32.38
N PRO A 7 24.11 -14.31 -32.31
CA PRO A 7 23.89 -15.27 -31.22
C PRO A 7 23.99 -14.68 -29.82
N LYS A 8 24.89 -13.74 -29.57
CA LYS A 8 25.06 -13.08 -28.27
C LYS A 8 23.96 -12.06 -27.98
N ALA A 9 23.54 -11.28 -28.96
CA ALA A 9 22.39 -10.39 -28.82
C ALA A 9 21.08 -11.17 -28.61
N TYR A 10 20.94 -12.31 -29.28
CA TYR A 10 19.78 -13.20 -29.05
C TYR A 10 19.80 -13.81 -27.63
N ALA A 11 20.94 -14.29 -27.14
CA ALA A 11 21.10 -14.80 -25.78
C ALA A 11 20.79 -13.71 -24.74
N LEU A 12 21.28 -12.49 -24.97
CA LEU A 12 20.98 -11.32 -24.14
C LEU A 12 19.50 -11.01 -24.11
N LEU A 13 18.84 -10.92 -25.26
CA LEU A 13 17.40 -10.69 -25.35
C LEU A 13 16.60 -11.79 -24.69
N SER A 14 16.99 -13.05 -24.87
CA SER A 14 16.32 -14.20 -24.25
C SER A 14 16.41 -14.15 -22.73
N HIS A 15 17.57 -13.74 -22.17
CA HIS A 15 17.72 -13.59 -20.72
C HIS A 15 16.90 -12.41 -20.18
N LEU A 16 16.94 -11.26 -20.87
CA LEU A 16 16.12 -10.11 -20.51
C LEU A 16 14.61 -10.40 -20.60
N ALA A 17 14.18 -11.20 -21.60
CA ALA A 17 12.78 -11.58 -21.76
C ALA A 17 12.29 -12.52 -20.64
N ARG A 18 13.14 -13.41 -20.15
CA ARG A 18 12.82 -14.23 -18.96
C ARG A 18 12.75 -13.41 -17.67
N ASN A 19 13.36 -12.25 -17.64
CA ASN A 19 13.41 -11.31 -16.53
C ASN A 19 12.70 -9.98 -16.90
N MET A 20 11.63 -10.07 -17.66
CA MET A 20 10.90 -8.90 -18.17
C MET A 20 10.45 -8.00 -17.00
N GLY A 21 10.65 -6.68 -17.12
CA GLY A 21 10.34 -5.70 -16.07
C GLY A 21 11.37 -5.63 -14.92
N ARG A 22 12.30 -6.60 -14.82
CA ARG A 22 13.39 -6.60 -13.85
C ARG A 22 14.60 -5.85 -14.40
N VAL A 23 15.26 -5.06 -13.53
CA VAL A 23 16.58 -4.50 -13.83
C VAL A 23 17.63 -5.59 -13.66
N VAL A 24 18.21 -6.08 -14.77
CA VAL A 24 19.24 -7.12 -14.77
C VAL A 24 20.60 -6.45 -14.70
N PRO A 25 21.44 -6.74 -13.67
CA PRO A 25 22.78 -6.18 -13.52
C PRO A 25 23.68 -6.50 -14.72
N LYS A 26 24.60 -5.59 -15.05
CA LYS A 26 25.56 -5.80 -16.14
C LYS A 26 26.43 -7.05 -15.90
N SER A 27 26.84 -7.31 -14.65
CA SER A 27 27.60 -8.52 -14.30
C SER A 27 26.83 -9.79 -14.61
N GLU A 28 25.55 -9.87 -14.19
CA GLU A 28 24.69 -11.03 -14.47
C GLU A 28 24.54 -11.26 -15.98
N LEU A 29 24.34 -10.17 -16.75
CA LEU A 29 24.22 -10.26 -18.20
C LEU A 29 25.52 -10.73 -18.85
N MET A 30 26.67 -10.28 -18.37
CA MET A 30 27.98 -10.72 -18.88
C MET A 30 28.24 -12.20 -18.57
N ASP A 31 27.94 -12.63 -17.36
CA ASP A 31 28.14 -14.03 -16.93
C ASP A 31 27.24 -15.00 -17.72
N VAL A 32 26.00 -14.64 -17.98
CA VAL A 32 25.04 -15.49 -18.70
C VAL A 32 25.31 -15.51 -20.20
N VAL A 33 25.63 -14.36 -20.78
CA VAL A 33 25.78 -14.24 -22.24
C VAL A 33 27.18 -14.65 -22.70
N TRP A 34 28.21 -14.46 -21.87
CA TRP A 34 29.60 -14.84 -22.17
C TRP A 34 30.23 -15.74 -21.09
N PRO A 35 29.63 -16.90 -20.80
CA PRO A 35 30.10 -17.77 -19.71
C PRO A 35 31.59 -18.18 -19.94
N GLY A 36 32.43 -17.92 -18.92
CA GLY A 36 33.84 -18.29 -18.94
C GLY A 36 34.73 -17.43 -19.88
N VAL A 37 34.20 -16.37 -20.47
CA VAL A 37 34.96 -15.46 -21.35
C VAL A 37 34.98 -14.07 -20.72
N TYR A 38 36.16 -13.51 -20.53
CA TYR A 38 36.30 -12.12 -20.08
C TYR A 38 35.97 -11.17 -21.22
N VAL A 39 34.93 -10.37 -21.05
CA VAL A 39 34.49 -9.35 -22.02
C VAL A 39 34.38 -7.99 -21.35
N THR A 40 34.53 -6.92 -22.12
CA THR A 40 34.32 -5.57 -21.62
C THR A 40 32.84 -5.17 -21.69
N GLU A 41 32.46 -4.12 -20.97
CA GLU A 41 31.09 -3.55 -21.05
C GLU A 41 30.71 -3.09 -22.45
N ASP A 42 31.68 -2.79 -23.31
CA ASP A 42 31.43 -2.40 -24.70
C ASP A 42 30.73 -3.53 -25.50
N SER A 43 31.10 -4.80 -25.24
CA SER A 43 30.49 -5.95 -25.90
C SER A 43 28.99 -6.07 -25.52
N LEU A 44 28.66 -5.83 -24.25
CA LEU A 44 27.29 -5.80 -23.77
C LEU A 44 26.53 -4.61 -24.39
N THR A 45 27.13 -3.41 -24.38
CA THR A 45 26.52 -2.21 -24.95
C THR A 45 26.26 -2.37 -26.46
N GLN A 46 27.17 -3.03 -27.19
CA GLN A 46 26.98 -3.30 -28.61
C GLN A 46 25.82 -4.27 -28.86
N SER A 47 25.69 -5.30 -28.04
CA SER A 47 24.58 -6.25 -28.11
C SER A 47 23.24 -5.59 -27.79
N VAL A 48 23.19 -4.69 -26.81
CA VAL A 48 22.00 -3.88 -26.50
C VAL A 48 21.62 -2.97 -27.68
N ARG A 49 22.59 -2.30 -28.31
CA ARG A 49 22.33 -1.47 -29.50
C ARG A 49 21.73 -2.28 -30.66
N GLU A 50 22.21 -3.51 -30.85
CA GLU A 50 21.68 -4.40 -31.88
C GLU A 50 20.22 -4.76 -31.59
N ILE A 51 19.88 -5.09 -30.33
CA ILE A 51 18.50 -5.37 -29.92
C ILE A 51 17.59 -4.15 -30.12
N ARG A 52 18.03 -2.96 -29.69
CA ARG A 52 17.29 -1.71 -29.86
C ARG A 52 17.02 -1.38 -31.33
N LYS A 53 17.97 -1.64 -32.21
CA LYS A 53 17.80 -1.43 -33.65
C LYS A 53 16.69 -2.30 -34.24
N VAL A 54 16.46 -3.48 -33.66
CA VAL A 54 15.45 -4.45 -34.16
C VAL A 54 14.09 -4.27 -33.48
N LEU A 55 14.09 -4.01 -32.15
CA LEU A 55 12.85 -3.95 -31.35
C LEU A 55 12.37 -2.52 -31.05
N GLY A 56 13.21 -1.51 -31.28
CA GLY A 56 12.97 -0.11 -30.90
C GLY A 56 13.80 0.32 -29.68
N GLU A 57 14.12 1.61 -29.61
CA GLU A 57 15.01 2.18 -28.58
C GLU A 57 14.42 2.04 -27.16
N ASP A 58 13.10 2.11 -27.02
CA ASP A 58 12.41 2.10 -25.72
C ASP A 58 12.26 0.71 -25.13
N MET A 59 12.40 -0.36 -25.92
CA MET A 59 12.19 -1.74 -25.47
C MET A 59 13.25 -2.22 -24.48
N VAL A 60 14.51 -1.76 -24.63
CA VAL A 60 15.56 -2.08 -23.66
C VAL A 60 16.01 -0.79 -23.00
N ARG A 61 15.59 -0.57 -21.77
CA ARG A 61 15.95 0.63 -20.97
C ARG A 61 17.31 0.43 -20.30
N THR A 62 18.13 1.48 -20.32
CA THR A 62 19.35 1.55 -19.51
C THR A 62 19.00 2.12 -18.16
N VAL A 63 19.29 1.39 -17.09
CA VAL A 63 19.23 1.91 -15.71
C VAL A 63 20.65 2.27 -15.29
N SER A 64 20.87 3.57 -15.10
CA SER A 64 22.20 4.11 -14.84
C SER A 64 22.86 3.40 -13.66
N LYS A 65 24.17 3.06 -13.83
CA LYS A 65 24.99 2.32 -12.84
C LYS A 65 24.49 0.94 -12.43
N ARG A 66 23.32 0.47 -12.93
CA ARG A 66 22.77 -0.85 -12.57
C ARG A 66 22.86 -1.86 -13.70
N GLY A 67 22.26 -1.59 -14.85
CA GLY A 67 22.19 -2.58 -15.92
C GLY A 67 21.14 -2.23 -16.97
N TYR A 68 20.46 -3.25 -17.45
CA TYR A 68 19.46 -3.13 -18.50
C TYR A 68 18.17 -3.83 -18.08
N MET A 69 17.06 -3.32 -18.58
CA MET A 69 15.72 -3.86 -18.35
C MET A 69 14.98 -3.94 -19.67
N LEU A 70 14.41 -5.10 -20.00
CA LEU A 70 13.45 -5.17 -21.09
C LEU A 70 12.13 -4.60 -20.59
N ALA A 71 11.66 -3.55 -21.23
CA ALA A 71 10.37 -2.95 -20.90
C ALA A 71 9.29 -4.00 -21.14
N ALA A 72 8.56 -4.37 -20.08
CA ALA A 72 7.23 -4.93 -20.24
C ALA A 72 6.27 -3.80 -20.63
N GLU A 73 5.20 -4.06 -21.34
CA GLU A 73 4.03 -3.21 -21.16
C GLU A 73 3.76 -3.22 -19.66
N ALA A 74 3.86 -2.05 -19.02
CA ALA A 74 3.63 -1.95 -17.58
C ALA A 74 2.29 -2.65 -17.32
N GLU A 75 2.27 -3.60 -16.36
CA GLU A 75 1.01 -4.23 -15.96
C GLU A 75 0.05 -3.10 -15.64
N ALA A 76 -0.92 -2.89 -16.53
CA ALA A 76 -1.81 -1.75 -16.44
C ALA A 76 -2.56 -1.88 -15.13
N ALA A 77 -2.14 -1.08 -14.14
CA ALA A 77 -3.01 -0.87 -13.00
C ALA A 77 -4.36 -0.44 -13.58
N PRO A 78 -5.48 -1.08 -13.21
CA PRO A 78 -6.79 -0.75 -13.76
C PRO A 78 -6.96 0.77 -13.79
N GLU A 79 -7.23 1.35 -14.96
CA GLU A 79 -7.35 2.81 -15.10
C GLU A 79 -8.44 3.30 -14.15
N ILE A 80 -8.18 4.39 -13.46
CA ILE A 80 -9.23 5.21 -12.85
C ILE A 80 -9.90 5.88 -14.03
N SER A 81 -10.92 5.18 -14.59
CA SER A 81 -11.71 5.67 -15.72
C SER A 81 -12.55 6.88 -15.30
N SER A 82 -13.35 7.43 -16.20
CA SER A 82 -14.31 8.52 -16.00
C SER A 82 -15.43 8.23 -14.96
N GLN A 83 -15.11 7.48 -13.93
CA GLN A 83 -16.03 7.11 -12.85
C GLN A 83 -16.22 8.27 -11.89
N PRO A 84 -17.41 8.39 -11.29
CA PRO A 84 -17.65 9.35 -10.22
C PRO A 84 -16.68 9.16 -9.06
N ILE A 85 -16.09 10.25 -8.57
CA ILE A 85 -15.18 10.23 -7.42
C ILE A 85 -15.94 10.65 -6.17
N VAL A 86 -15.97 9.79 -5.17
CA VAL A 86 -16.69 9.96 -3.90
C VAL A 86 -15.72 10.11 -2.75
N ALA A 87 -15.94 11.11 -1.90
CA ALA A 87 -15.29 11.23 -0.60
C ALA A 87 -16.32 10.96 0.51
N VAL A 88 -16.00 10.08 1.45
CA VAL A 88 -16.79 9.88 2.68
C VAL A 88 -16.10 10.65 3.79
N VAL A 89 -16.60 11.83 4.14
CA VAL A 89 -15.99 12.63 5.21
C VAL A 89 -16.21 12.01 6.58
N ARG A 90 -15.37 12.38 7.53
CA ARG A 90 -15.52 11.94 8.91
C ARG A 90 -16.92 12.27 9.42
N PHE A 91 -17.64 11.30 9.93
CA PHE A 91 -18.95 11.50 10.51
C PHE A 91 -18.86 12.24 11.83
N ARG A 92 -19.91 12.95 12.19
CA ARG A 92 -19.99 13.68 13.48
C ARG A 92 -20.46 12.73 14.57
N ASN A 93 -19.75 12.74 15.69
CA ASN A 93 -20.21 12.07 16.90
C ASN A 93 -21.27 12.94 17.60
N GLU A 94 -22.54 12.52 17.56
CA GLU A 94 -23.65 13.16 18.25
C GLU A 94 -24.05 12.42 19.53
N SER A 95 -23.28 11.43 19.98
CA SER A 95 -23.51 10.69 21.23
C SER A 95 -23.23 11.54 22.47
N GLY A 96 -22.33 12.52 22.35
CA GLY A 96 -21.85 13.31 23.48
C GLY A 96 -20.77 12.62 24.35
N ASP A 97 -20.44 11.36 24.04
CA ASP A 97 -19.36 10.61 24.66
C ASP A 97 -18.14 10.51 23.70
N PRO A 98 -16.97 11.04 24.09
CA PRO A 98 -15.75 10.89 23.31
C PRO A 98 -15.33 9.43 23.09
N ALA A 99 -15.75 8.50 23.94
CA ALA A 99 -15.45 7.07 23.77
C ALA A 99 -16.07 6.47 22.49
N ASP A 100 -17.12 7.09 21.94
CA ASP A 100 -17.76 6.65 20.70
C ASP A 100 -17.04 7.14 19.42
N GLU A 101 -16.03 8.02 19.51
CA GLU A 101 -15.28 8.53 18.34
C GLU A 101 -14.72 7.39 17.47
N ALA A 102 -14.13 6.37 18.09
CA ALA A 102 -13.58 5.23 17.37
C ALA A 102 -14.65 4.47 16.57
N MET A 103 -15.86 4.33 17.15
CA MET A 103 -17.00 3.69 16.47
C MET A 103 -17.50 4.54 15.31
N VAL A 104 -17.57 5.86 15.46
CA VAL A 104 -18.01 6.79 14.42
C VAL A 104 -17.03 6.78 13.24
N ASP A 105 -15.74 6.85 13.53
CA ASP A 105 -14.67 6.78 12.53
C ASP A 105 -14.66 5.44 11.80
N GLY A 106 -14.79 4.34 12.55
CA GLY A 106 -14.82 3.00 11.99
C GLY A 106 -16.02 2.77 11.06
N PHE A 107 -17.20 3.24 11.45
CA PHE A 107 -18.39 3.17 10.60
C PHE A 107 -18.20 3.92 9.27
N ALA A 108 -17.65 5.14 9.31
CA ALA A 108 -17.37 5.89 8.09
C ALA A 108 -16.31 5.19 7.20
N GLU A 109 -15.32 4.54 7.81
CA GLU A 109 -14.32 3.74 7.10
C GLU A 109 -14.93 2.47 6.49
N ASP A 110 -15.83 1.80 7.20
CA ASP A 110 -16.57 0.66 6.66
C ASP A 110 -17.42 1.06 5.45
N LEU A 111 -18.00 2.26 5.44
CA LEU A 111 -18.66 2.81 4.26
C LEU A 111 -17.69 3.03 3.08
N ILE A 112 -16.49 3.58 3.31
CA ILE A 112 -15.44 3.72 2.30
C ILE A 112 -15.14 2.36 1.68
N ASN A 113 -14.85 1.37 2.52
CA ASN A 113 -14.53 0.01 2.08
C ASN A 113 -15.70 -0.67 1.37
N GLY A 114 -16.92 -0.46 1.86
CA GLY A 114 -18.14 -1.01 1.28
C GLY A 114 -18.37 -0.47 -0.14
N VAL A 115 -18.32 0.84 -0.33
CA VAL A 115 -18.52 1.48 -1.65
C VAL A 115 -17.38 1.11 -2.61
N ALA A 116 -16.13 1.04 -2.14
CA ALA A 116 -14.96 0.70 -2.95
C ALA A 116 -15.04 -0.69 -3.60
N ARG A 117 -15.77 -1.63 -3.01
CA ARG A 117 -15.93 -3.00 -3.55
C ARG A 117 -16.70 -3.07 -4.86
N PHE A 118 -17.56 -2.11 -5.13
CA PHE A 118 -18.41 -2.16 -6.33
C PHE A 118 -17.64 -1.87 -7.62
N GLY A 119 -16.47 -1.26 -7.56
CA GLY A 119 -15.63 -1.02 -8.74
C GLY A 119 -16.22 -0.08 -9.80
N THR A 120 -17.43 0.42 -9.58
CA THR A 120 -18.16 1.34 -10.49
C THR A 120 -18.05 2.80 -10.08
N VAL A 121 -17.49 3.05 -8.90
CA VAL A 121 -17.29 4.35 -8.26
C VAL A 121 -15.87 4.38 -7.72
N THR A 122 -15.13 5.45 -7.97
CA THR A 122 -13.83 5.67 -7.31
C THR A 122 -14.08 6.29 -5.95
N VAL A 123 -13.66 5.61 -4.88
CA VAL A 123 -13.76 6.13 -3.52
C VAL A 123 -12.39 6.60 -3.06
N LEU A 124 -12.34 7.84 -2.57
CA LEU A 124 -11.11 8.37 -1.99
C LEU A 124 -10.84 7.73 -0.64
N ALA A 125 -9.57 7.44 -0.39
CA ALA A 125 -9.13 6.82 0.85
C ALA A 125 -9.43 7.70 2.07
N ARG A 126 -9.48 7.05 3.25
CA ARG A 126 -9.81 7.67 4.53
C ARG A 126 -8.97 8.94 4.82
N ASN A 127 -7.66 8.90 4.62
CA ASN A 127 -6.79 10.02 4.95
C ASN A 127 -7.19 11.29 4.19
N SER A 128 -7.43 11.18 2.88
CA SER A 128 -7.90 12.29 2.05
C SER A 128 -9.31 12.72 2.43
N SER A 129 -10.21 11.78 2.64
CA SER A 129 -11.63 12.05 2.94
C SER A 129 -11.81 12.72 4.31
N PHE A 130 -11.11 12.24 5.36
CA PHE A 130 -11.26 12.75 6.73
C PHE A 130 -10.57 14.10 6.96
N SER A 131 -9.63 14.50 6.11
CA SER A 131 -8.96 15.80 6.20
C SER A 131 -9.91 17.00 6.08
N PHE A 132 -11.15 16.77 5.64
CA PHE A 132 -12.17 17.81 5.44
C PHE A 132 -13.34 17.72 6.44
N ALA A 133 -13.16 17.00 7.54
CA ALA A 133 -14.21 16.80 8.56
C ALA A 133 -14.79 18.10 9.14
N SER A 134 -14.00 19.18 9.18
CA SER A 134 -14.41 20.49 9.69
C SER A 134 -14.98 21.42 8.63
N PHE A 135 -14.99 21.01 7.35
CA PHE A 135 -15.43 21.87 6.25
C PHE A 135 -16.96 21.93 6.17
N GLY A 136 -17.49 23.15 6.19
CA GLY A 136 -18.90 23.42 5.94
C GLY A 136 -19.23 23.51 4.44
N ARG A 137 -20.51 23.63 4.11
CA ARG A 137 -21.00 23.71 2.71
C ARG A 137 -20.33 24.80 1.87
N ALA A 138 -19.98 25.93 2.46
CA ALA A 138 -19.28 27.02 1.77
C ALA A 138 -17.86 26.63 1.31
N GLU A 139 -17.28 25.62 1.90
CA GLU A 139 -15.91 25.18 1.65
C GLU A 139 -15.84 23.95 0.71
N TRP A 140 -16.96 23.33 0.36
CA TRP A 140 -17.02 22.16 -0.52
C TRP A 140 -16.31 22.34 -1.88
N PRO A 141 -16.35 23.50 -2.57
CA PRO A 141 -15.57 23.70 -3.79
C PRO A 141 -14.06 23.51 -3.58
N GLN A 142 -13.55 23.79 -2.36
CA GLN A 142 -12.14 23.57 -2.01
C GLN A 142 -11.83 22.06 -1.90
N ILE A 143 -12.78 21.24 -1.44
CA ILE A 143 -12.63 19.77 -1.40
C ILE A 143 -12.44 19.26 -2.82
N ARG A 144 -13.30 19.65 -3.76
CA ARG A 144 -13.17 19.28 -5.16
C ARG A 144 -11.82 19.69 -5.76
N ALA A 145 -11.38 20.93 -5.49
CA ALA A 145 -10.11 21.45 -6.02
C ALA A 145 -8.88 20.70 -5.45
N ARG A 146 -8.94 20.24 -4.21
CA ARG A 146 -7.80 19.61 -3.52
C ARG A 146 -7.70 18.11 -3.72
N ILE A 147 -8.81 17.40 -3.77
CA ILE A 147 -8.83 15.92 -3.86
C ILE A 147 -9.61 15.37 -5.04
N GLY A 148 -10.18 16.22 -5.89
CA GLY A 148 -10.88 15.81 -7.10
C GLY A 148 -12.23 15.15 -6.88
N ALA A 149 -12.81 15.19 -5.67
CA ALA A 149 -14.09 14.55 -5.38
C ALA A 149 -15.25 15.26 -6.12
N ASP A 150 -16.12 14.47 -6.74
CA ASP A 150 -17.37 14.94 -7.36
C ASP A 150 -18.53 14.92 -6.38
N TYR A 151 -18.55 13.92 -5.51
CA TYR A 151 -19.59 13.66 -4.53
C TYR A 151 -19.03 13.54 -3.13
N LEU A 152 -19.84 13.95 -2.15
CA LEU A 152 -19.52 13.89 -0.74
C LEU A 152 -20.57 13.05 -0.02
N VAL A 153 -20.13 12.08 0.78
CA VAL A 153 -20.95 11.41 1.79
C VAL A 153 -20.65 12.04 3.13
N GLU A 154 -21.63 12.66 3.75
CA GLU A 154 -21.55 13.24 5.09
C GLU A 154 -22.57 12.60 6.01
N GLY A 155 -22.30 12.58 7.31
CA GLY A 155 -23.26 12.02 8.26
C GLY A 155 -22.93 12.29 9.71
N SER A 156 -23.79 11.72 10.56
CA SER A 156 -23.59 11.70 12.01
C SER A 156 -24.03 10.35 12.57
N LEU A 157 -23.41 9.97 13.68
CA LEU A 157 -23.79 8.80 14.45
C LEU A 157 -24.04 9.21 15.90
N ARG A 158 -25.16 8.76 16.46
CA ARG A 158 -25.53 8.98 17.82
C ARG A 158 -25.88 7.66 18.50
N ARG A 159 -25.21 7.36 19.59
CA ARG A 159 -25.48 6.23 20.46
C ARG A 159 -26.31 6.67 21.67
N GLN A 160 -27.33 5.90 22.00
CA GLN A 160 -28.18 6.09 23.18
C GLN A 160 -28.44 4.71 23.81
N GLY A 161 -27.59 4.30 24.76
CA GLY A 161 -27.61 2.93 25.30
C GLY A 161 -27.27 1.90 24.21
N GLU A 162 -28.19 0.97 23.97
CA GLU A 162 -28.06 -0.04 22.90
C GLU A 162 -28.57 0.44 21.53
N HIS A 163 -29.14 1.62 21.46
CA HIS A 163 -29.63 2.19 20.21
C HIS A 163 -28.54 3.01 19.51
N VAL A 164 -28.41 2.80 18.21
CA VAL A 164 -27.56 3.62 17.34
C VAL A 164 -28.42 4.25 16.27
N VAL A 165 -28.28 5.57 16.11
CA VAL A 165 -28.95 6.34 15.07
C VAL A 165 -27.88 6.85 14.13
N VAL A 166 -27.99 6.56 12.83
CA VAL A 166 -27.12 7.03 11.77
C VAL A 166 -27.91 7.95 10.87
N ALA A 167 -27.48 9.20 10.70
CA ALA A 167 -27.97 10.09 9.66
C ALA A 167 -26.89 10.21 8.60
N VAL A 168 -27.27 10.08 7.32
CA VAL A 168 -26.33 10.14 6.20
C VAL A 168 -26.94 10.89 5.03
N SER A 169 -26.10 11.60 4.28
CA SER A 169 -26.48 12.24 3.04
C SER A 169 -25.40 12.13 1.97
N LEU A 170 -25.83 12.03 0.71
CA LEU A 170 -25.00 12.08 -0.49
C LEU A 170 -25.24 13.45 -1.16
N VAL A 171 -24.17 14.16 -1.43
CA VAL A 171 -24.18 15.52 -1.95
C VAL A 171 -23.37 15.60 -3.24
N ASP A 172 -23.88 16.31 -4.23
CA ASP A 172 -23.11 16.76 -5.39
C ASP A 172 -22.36 18.05 -5.04
N ILE A 173 -21.02 17.98 -5.09
CA ILE A 173 -20.17 19.11 -4.68
C ILE A 173 -20.28 20.29 -5.65
N ALA A 174 -20.46 20.02 -6.96
CA ALA A 174 -20.51 21.06 -7.98
C ALA A 174 -21.76 21.94 -7.86
N THR A 175 -22.90 21.33 -7.54
CA THR A 175 -24.21 22.01 -7.41
C THR A 175 -24.56 22.34 -5.97
N ALA A 176 -23.80 21.83 -5.00
CA ALA A 176 -24.09 21.87 -3.57
C ALA A 176 -25.49 21.31 -3.23
N SER A 177 -26.01 20.41 -4.06
CA SER A 177 -27.33 19.81 -3.90
C SER A 177 -27.24 18.44 -3.23
N GLN A 178 -28.13 18.20 -2.28
CA GLN A 178 -28.28 16.88 -1.68
C GLN A 178 -29.04 15.99 -2.67
N LEU A 179 -28.37 14.92 -3.11
CA LEU A 179 -28.96 13.92 -4.01
C LEU A 179 -29.81 12.91 -3.25
N TRP A 180 -29.42 12.61 -2.02
CA TRP A 180 -30.09 11.66 -1.14
C TRP A 180 -29.72 11.94 0.30
N GLY A 181 -30.59 11.57 1.23
CA GLY A 181 -30.31 11.55 2.66
C GLY A 181 -31.39 10.77 3.39
N ASP A 182 -30.96 10.04 4.40
CA ASP A 182 -31.85 9.22 5.21
C ASP A 182 -31.36 9.12 6.66
N ARG A 183 -32.22 8.58 7.52
CA ARG A 183 -31.92 8.33 8.94
C ARG A 183 -32.28 6.90 9.30
N TYR A 184 -31.30 6.18 9.79
CA TYR A 184 -31.41 4.79 10.19
C TYR A 184 -31.35 4.68 11.71
N GLN A 185 -32.08 3.72 12.26
CA GLN A 185 -32.05 3.42 13.68
C GLN A 185 -31.92 1.91 13.87
N SER A 186 -31.01 1.50 14.71
CA SER A 186 -30.75 0.10 15.02
C SER A 186 -30.58 -0.16 16.50
N HIS A 187 -30.77 -1.42 16.87
CA HIS A 187 -30.43 -1.98 18.17
C HIS A 187 -29.18 -2.86 17.97
N GLY A 188 -28.08 -2.58 18.70
CA GLY A 188 -26.90 -3.43 18.75
C GLY A 188 -26.38 -3.91 17.39
N GLU A 189 -26.62 -5.17 17.07
CA GLU A 189 -26.08 -5.85 15.86
C GLU A 189 -26.60 -5.30 14.51
N GLY A 190 -27.67 -4.51 14.51
CA GLY A 190 -28.26 -3.96 13.28
C GLY A 190 -27.39 -2.89 12.57
N LEU A 191 -26.29 -2.41 13.18
CA LEU A 191 -25.43 -1.38 12.59
C LEU A 191 -24.84 -1.81 11.24
N PHE A 192 -24.45 -3.08 11.10
CA PHE A 192 -23.90 -3.63 9.85
C PHE A 192 -24.96 -3.77 8.74
N ALA A 193 -26.23 -3.99 9.09
CA ALA A 193 -27.32 -3.98 8.12
C ALA A 193 -27.54 -2.56 7.58
N ILE A 194 -27.45 -1.55 8.45
CA ILE A 194 -27.53 -0.14 8.08
C ILE A 194 -26.36 0.24 7.15
N GLU A 195 -25.13 -0.16 7.48
CA GLU A 195 -23.96 0.10 6.62
C GLU A 195 -24.21 -0.40 5.19
N ARG A 196 -24.62 -1.66 5.05
CA ARG A 196 -24.89 -2.27 3.75
C ARG A 196 -25.97 -1.51 2.97
N GLU A 197 -27.07 -1.15 3.62
CA GLU A 197 -28.15 -0.41 2.98
C GLU A 197 -27.67 0.97 2.50
N ILE A 198 -26.88 1.69 3.30
CA ILE A 198 -26.28 2.98 2.91
C ILE A 198 -25.37 2.81 1.69
N VAL A 199 -24.50 1.79 1.69
CA VAL A 199 -23.59 1.50 0.56
C VAL A 199 -24.41 1.25 -0.72
N GLU A 200 -25.45 0.43 -0.66
CA GLU A 200 -26.34 0.14 -1.80
C GLU A 200 -27.01 1.41 -2.31
N GLN A 201 -27.48 2.30 -1.43
CA GLN A 201 -28.10 3.58 -1.81
C GLN A 201 -27.09 4.52 -2.48
N ILE A 202 -25.87 4.63 -1.95
CA ILE A 202 -24.81 5.46 -2.55
C ILE A 202 -24.50 4.97 -3.97
N VAL A 203 -24.21 3.68 -4.12
CA VAL A 203 -23.85 3.08 -5.40
C VAL A 203 -25.00 3.17 -6.40
N SER A 204 -26.23 2.86 -6.01
CA SER A 204 -27.40 2.91 -6.91
C SER A 204 -27.69 4.32 -7.43
N ARG A 205 -27.41 5.36 -6.65
CA ARG A 205 -27.62 6.78 -7.03
C ARG A 205 -26.55 7.31 -7.96
N LEU A 206 -25.32 6.82 -7.81
CA LEU A 206 -24.17 7.27 -8.62
C LEU A 206 -24.04 6.49 -9.93
N VAL A 207 -24.57 5.26 -9.98
CA VAL A 207 -24.48 4.40 -11.15
C VAL A 207 -25.87 4.09 -11.68
N THR A 208 -26.22 4.66 -12.81
CA THR A 208 -27.54 4.54 -13.45
C THR A 208 -27.89 3.10 -13.88
N ARG A 209 -26.95 2.16 -13.78
CA ARG A 209 -27.15 0.73 -14.12
C ARG A 209 -26.24 -0.15 -13.27
N VAL A 210 -26.60 -0.38 -12.02
CA VAL A 210 -25.98 -1.47 -11.23
C VAL A 210 -26.62 -2.78 -11.66
N THR A 211 -25.85 -3.69 -12.25
CA THR A 211 -26.28 -5.06 -12.47
C THR A 211 -26.30 -5.79 -11.12
N ASN A 212 -27.33 -6.58 -10.84
CA ASN A 212 -27.52 -7.34 -9.58
C ASN A 212 -26.30 -8.22 -9.17
N ALA A 213 -25.41 -8.54 -10.10
CA ALA A 213 -24.20 -9.32 -9.84
C ALA A 213 -23.18 -8.64 -8.88
N GLY A 214 -23.20 -7.30 -8.78
CA GLY A 214 -22.33 -6.57 -7.84
C GLY A 214 -22.81 -6.61 -6.39
N LEU A 215 -24.11 -6.77 -6.18
CA LEU A 215 -24.73 -6.78 -4.85
C LEU A 215 -24.50 -8.07 -4.07
N GLU A 216 -24.39 -9.21 -4.77
CA GLU A 216 -24.21 -10.52 -4.13
C GLU A 216 -22.82 -10.69 -3.48
N HIS A 217 -21.79 -9.99 -3.96
CA HIS A 217 -20.43 -10.07 -3.41
C HIS A 217 -20.19 -9.21 -2.16
N ALA A 218 -21.12 -8.32 -1.80
CA ALA A 218 -21.00 -7.40 -0.67
C ALA A 218 -21.42 -8.02 0.69
N ALA A 219 -21.92 -9.26 0.70
CA ALA A 219 -22.39 -9.91 1.92
C ALA A 219 -21.22 -10.36 2.82
N ARG A 220 -20.80 -9.49 3.75
CA ARG A 220 -19.95 -9.90 4.88
C ARG A 220 -20.70 -10.85 5.79
N LYS A 221 -20.00 -11.87 6.36
CA LYS A 221 -20.50 -12.54 7.56
C LYS A 221 -20.71 -11.47 8.63
N PRO A 222 -21.91 -11.38 9.25
CA PRO A 222 -22.17 -10.37 10.27
C PRO A 222 -21.21 -10.57 11.44
N VAL A 223 -20.68 -9.47 11.98
CA VAL A 223 -20.00 -9.47 13.27
C VAL A 223 -21.07 -9.81 14.31
N THR A 224 -20.82 -10.84 15.12
CA THR A 224 -21.81 -11.36 16.07
C THR A 224 -21.82 -10.58 17.38
N SER A 225 -20.88 -9.62 17.57
CA SER A 225 -20.75 -8.84 18.80
C SER A 225 -20.33 -7.40 18.54
N LEU A 226 -21.22 -6.46 18.82
CA LEU A 226 -20.91 -5.02 18.78
C LEU A 226 -19.73 -4.68 19.71
N ALA A 227 -19.64 -5.32 20.89
CA ALA A 227 -18.54 -5.11 21.82
C ALA A 227 -17.18 -5.55 21.25
N ALA A 228 -17.14 -6.66 20.48
CA ALA A 228 -15.92 -7.08 19.80
C ALA A 228 -15.50 -6.09 18.70
N TYR A 229 -16.45 -5.55 17.95
CA TYR A 229 -16.22 -4.53 16.95
C TYR A 229 -15.66 -3.23 17.56
N GLU A 230 -16.25 -2.72 18.65
CA GLU A 230 -15.75 -1.54 19.34
C GLU A 230 -14.30 -1.71 19.84
N LEU A 231 -13.99 -2.88 20.39
CA LEU A 231 -12.63 -3.20 20.82
C LEU A 231 -11.66 -3.21 19.64
N LEU A 232 -12.04 -3.81 18.52
CA LEU A 232 -11.23 -3.81 17.30
C LEU A 232 -10.95 -2.39 16.83
N LEU A 233 -11.95 -1.51 16.79
CA LEU A 233 -11.80 -0.12 16.36
C LEU A 233 -10.88 0.68 17.28
N ARG A 234 -10.94 0.46 18.60
CA ARG A 234 -10.02 1.08 19.56
C ARG A 234 -8.57 0.65 19.33
N GLY A 235 -8.33 -0.64 19.13
CA GLY A 235 -7.01 -1.15 18.77
C GLY A 235 -6.49 -0.55 17.46
N PHE A 236 -7.37 -0.45 16.49
CA PHE A 236 -7.04 0.11 15.20
C PHE A 236 -6.70 1.62 15.24
N ALA A 237 -7.41 2.39 16.07
CA ALA A 237 -7.11 3.80 16.30
C ALA A 237 -5.69 4.00 16.86
N LEU A 238 -5.23 3.13 17.76
CA LEU A 238 -3.86 3.17 18.31
C LEU A 238 -2.79 2.84 17.26
N LEU A 239 -3.05 1.93 16.33
CA LEU A 239 -2.12 1.62 15.24
C LEU A 239 -1.97 2.79 14.25
N ARG A 240 -2.99 3.62 14.12
CA ARG A 240 -3.05 4.73 13.16
C ARG A 240 -2.68 6.09 13.73
N ASP A 241 -2.47 6.23 15.03
CA ASP A 241 -2.08 7.50 15.62
C ASP A 241 -0.66 7.88 15.16
N PRO A 242 -0.50 8.93 14.32
CA PRO A 242 0.81 9.32 13.83
C PRO A 242 1.69 9.94 14.93
N ALA A 243 1.11 10.34 16.06
CA ALA A 243 1.82 10.96 17.17
C ALA A 243 2.36 9.92 18.18
N GLN A 244 1.63 8.83 18.37
CA GLN A 244 1.96 7.80 19.36
C GLN A 244 1.42 6.42 18.88
N THR A 245 2.11 5.80 17.93
CA THR A 245 1.77 4.43 17.58
C THR A 245 2.04 3.52 18.77
N ASP A 246 0.98 2.93 19.34
CA ASP A 246 1.04 2.02 20.47
C ASP A 246 0.62 0.61 20.01
N GLN A 247 1.59 -0.15 19.50
CA GLN A 247 1.35 -1.53 19.02
C GLN A 247 0.89 -2.45 20.16
N ARG A 248 1.47 -2.34 21.35
CA ARG A 248 1.13 -3.21 22.49
C ARG A 248 -0.24 -2.88 23.07
N GLY A 249 -0.60 -1.61 23.14
CA GLY A 249 -1.96 -1.20 23.50
C GLY A 249 -2.98 -1.71 22.49
N ALA A 250 -2.66 -1.64 21.20
CA ALA A 250 -3.50 -2.17 20.13
C ALA A 250 -3.67 -3.70 20.22
N GLU A 251 -2.59 -4.46 20.50
CA GLU A 251 -2.66 -5.91 20.71
C GLU A 251 -3.64 -6.29 21.80
N ALA A 252 -3.59 -5.62 22.94
CA ALA A 252 -4.50 -5.88 24.07
C ALA A 252 -5.98 -5.70 23.67
N PHE A 253 -6.30 -4.71 22.84
CA PHE A 253 -7.65 -4.51 22.33
C PHE A 253 -8.06 -5.60 21.34
N PHE A 254 -7.16 -6.05 20.45
CA PHE A 254 -7.48 -7.13 19.52
C PHE A 254 -7.66 -8.48 20.25
N GLU A 255 -6.84 -8.77 21.25
CA GLU A 255 -7.01 -9.95 22.10
C GLU A 255 -8.33 -9.92 22.87
N ALA A 256 -8.71 -8.75 23.40
CA ALA A 256 -10.00 -8.56 24.04
C ALA A 256 -11.19 -8.72 23.07
N ALA A 257 -11.05 -8.27 21.81
CA ALA A 257 -12.04 -8.48 20.77
C ALA A 257 -12.21 -9.97 20.45
N ILE A 258 -11.10 -10.72 20.32
CA ILE A 258 -11.10 -12.18 20.14
C ILE A 258 -11.76 -12.89 21.34
N ALA A 259 -11.49 -12.44 22.56
CA ALA A 259 -12.11 -13.02 23.75
C ALA A 259 -13.64 -12.81 23.78
N LYS A 260 -14.13 -11.71 23.21
CA LYS A 260 -15.57 -11.42 23.09
C LYS A 260 -16.23 -12.18 21.93
N ASP A 261 -15.53 -12.32 20.81
CA ASP A 261 -15.98 -13.09 19.65
C ASP A 261 -14.83 -13.90 19.05
N PRO A 262 -14.65 -15.17 19.47
CA PRO A 262 -13.58 -16.03 18.95
C PRO A 262 -13.67 -16.33 17.44
N ASN A 263 -14.79 -16.01 16.79
CA ASN A 263 -14.99 -16.18 15.34
C ASN A 263 -14.79 -14.88 14.54
N TYR A 264 -14.38 -13.80 15.20
CA TYR A 264 -14.15 -12.53 14.53
C TYR A 264 -12.80 -12.52 13.80
N GLY A 265 -12.79 -13.00 12.55
CA GLY A 265 -11.57 -13.17 11.75
C GLY A 265 -10.72 -11.90 11.62
N LEU A 266 -11.35 -10.73 11.48
CA LEU A 266 -10.64 -9.45 11.34
C LEU A 266 -9.82 -9.08 12.59
N ALA A 267 -10.26 -9.49 13.80
CA ALA A 267 -9.50 -9.26 15.02
C ALA A 267 -8.18 -10.05 15.04
N TYR A 268 -8.19 -11.29 14.55
CA TYR A 268 -6.95 -12.07 14.37
C TYR A 268 -6.02 -11.44 13.33
N THR A 269 -6.58 -10.91 12.24
CA THR A 269 -5.81 -10.23 11.19
C THR A 269 -5.09 -9.01 11.73
N TYR A 270 -5.77 -8.15 12.50
CA TYR A 270 -5.13 -6.96 13.06
C TYR A 270 -4.18 -7.29 14.21
N LEU A 271 -4.42 -8.34 14.98
CA LEU A 271 -3.46 -8.84 15.97
C LEU A 271 -2.18 -9.31 15.29
N ALA A 272 -2.30 -10.02 14.16
CA ALA A 272 -1.15 -10.44 13.35
C ALA A 272 -0.34 -9.23 12.86
N LEU A 273 -1.03 -8.21 12.34
CA LEU A 273 -0.39 -6.98 11.89
C LEU A 273 0.31 -6.24 13.03
N ALA A 274 -0.35 -6.08 14.18
CA ALA A 274 0.23 -5.40 15.34
C ALA A 274 1.52 -6.08 15.83
N ARG A 275 1.53 -7.42 15.93
CA ARG A 275 2.73 -8.19 16.30
C ARG A 275 3.87 -8.08 15.30
N ALA A 276 3.54 -8.09 14.02
CA ALA A 276 4.56 -7.89 12.98
C ALA A 276 5.15 -6.47 13.01
N LEU A 277 4.32 -5.45 13.31
CA LEU A 277 4.74 -4.06 13.49
C LEU A 277 5.59 -3.88 14.75
N ASP A 278 5.24 -4.46 15.90
CA ASP A 278 6.05 -4.42 17.13
C ASP A 278 7.42 -5.05 16.92
N GLY A 279 7.50 -6.11 16.11
CA GLY A 279 8.75 -6.70 15.65
C GLY A 279 9.48 -5.89 14.58
N GLU A 280 8.96 -4.75 14.16
CA GLU A 280 9.50 -3.89 13.08
C GLU A 280 9.77 -4.66 11.77
N PHE A 281 8.90 -5.57 11.39
CA PHE A 281 8.95 -6.38 10.16
C PHE A 281 10.35 -6.87 9.75
N GLY A 282 11.16 -6.01 9.09
CA GLY A 282 12.50 -6.35 8.60
C GLY A 282 13.51 -6.69 9.67
N ARG A 283 13.17 -6.43 10.95
CA ARG A 283 13.98 -6.79 12.15
C ARG A 283 13.33 -7.90 12.97
N ALA A 284 12.07 -8.25 12.66
CA ALA A 284 11.34 -9.29 13.36
C ALA A 284 12.07 -10.64 13.27
N SER A 285 12.07 -11.39 14.37
CA SER A 285 12.57 -12.76 14.37
C SER A 285 11.62 -13.69 13.62
N ASP A 286 12.14 -14.80 13.12
CA ASP A 286 11.34 -15.82 12.44
C ASP A 286 10.17 -16.30 13.32
N ALA A 287 10.36 -16.37 14.65
CA ALA A 287 9.30 -16.76 15.58
C ALA A 287 8.16 -15.74 15.64
N VAL A 288 8.46 -14.44 15.57
CA VAL A 288 7.45 -13.36 15.54
C VAL A 288 6.67 -13.42 14.23
N LEU A 289 7.36 -13.53 13.09
CA LEU A 289 6.72 -13.62 11.77
C LEU A 289 5.88 -14.90 11.64
N GLN A 290 6.37 -16.02 12.17
CA GLN A 290 5.62 -17.27 12.19
C GLN A 290 4.34 -17.16 13.01
N ASN A 291 4.40 -16.57 14.21
CA ASN A 291 3.22 -16.34 15.04
C ASN A 291 2.22 -15.40 14.35
N ALA A 292 2.71 -14.31 13.76
CA ALA A 292 1.86 -13.38 12.99
C ALA A 292 1.19 -14.10 11.80
N ARG A 293 1.92 -14.97 11.08
CA ARG A 293 1.36 -15.78 10.00
C ARG A 293 0.23 -16.69 10.50
N ASP A 294 0.46 -17.42 11.58
CA ASP A 294 -0.54 -18.37 12.12
C ASP A 294 -1.83 -17.65 12.54
N LEU A 295 -1.70 -16.43 13.09
CA LEU A 295 -2.85 -15.57 13.40
C LEU A 295 -3.57 -15.09 12.13
N ALA A 296 -2.83 -14.65 11.11
CA ALA A 296 -3.41 -14.21 9.84
C ALA A 296 -4.09 -15.39 9.10
N ASP A 297 -3.49 -16.59 9.11
CA ASP A 297 -4.10 -17.81 8.57
C ASP A 297 -5.43 -18.12 9.28
N LYS A 298 -5.47 -17.99 10.61
CA LYS A 298 -6.70 -18.16 11.38
C LYS A 298 -7.74 -17.09 11.04
N GLY A 299 -7.34 -15.84 10.89
CA GLY A 299 -8.22 -14.75 10.48
C GLY A 299 -8.86 -15.02 9.11
N LEU A 300 -8.09 -15.46 8.13
CA LEU A 300 -8.58 -15.83 6.79
C LEU A 300 -9.45 -17.09 6.80
N ALA A 301 -9.13 -18.10 7.62
CA ALA A 301 -9.99 -19.28 7.75
C ALA A 301 -11.40 -18.93 8.27
N LEU A 302 -11.50 -17.92 9.13
CA LEU A 302 -12.77 -17.41 9.65
C LEU A 302 -13.49 -16.45 8.67
N SER A 303 -12.73 -15.71 7.87
CA SER A 303 -13.24 -14.69 6.95
C SER A 303 -12.44 -14.69 5.62
N PRO A 304 -12.65 -15.69 4.74
CA PRO A 304 -11.84 -15.87 3.53
C PRO A 304 -12.01 -14.75 2.50
N ASP A 305 -13.13 -14.06 2.50
CA ASP A 305 -13.44 -12.98 1.55
C ASP A 305 -13.05 -11.58 2.10
N GLN A 306 -12.21 -11.53 3.14
CA GLN A 306 -11.80 -10.27 3.75
C GLN A 306 -10.53 -9.72 3.08
N PRO A 307 -10.62 -8.59 2.32
CA PRO A 307 -9.47 -8.02 1.61
C PRO A 307 -8.29 -7.72 2.53
N THR A 308 -8.56 -7.13 3.70
CA THR A 308 -7.55 -6.80 4.71
C THR A 308 -6.80 -8.04 5.21
N GLY A 309 -7.50 -9.19 5.33
CA GLY A 309 -6.88 -10.47 5.71
C GLY A 309 -5.81 -10.88 4.71
N HIS A 310 -6.15 -10.83 3.42
CA HIS A 310 -5.21 -11.15 2.34
C HIS A 310 -4.07 -10.13 2.26
N ARG A 311 -4.33 -8.83 2.43
CA ARG A 311 -3.31 -7.79 2.46
C ARG A 311 -2.29 -8.01 3.58
N VAL A 312 -2.75 -8.27 4.80
CA VAL A 312 -1.87 -8.52 5.94
C VAL A 312 -1.08 -9.82 5.76
N GLN A 313 -1.71 -10.86 5.25
CA GLN A 313 -1.02 -12.12 4.93
C GLN A 313 0.07 -11.91 3.87
N SER A 314 -0.21 -11.13 2.82
CA SER A 314 0.78 -10.74 1.82
C SER A 314 2.00 -10.07 2.46
N LEU A 315 1.76 -9.11 3.35
CA LEU A 315 2.83 -8.37 4.02
C LEU A 315 3.72 -9.29 4.89
N ILE A 316 3.10 -10.15 5.68
CA ILE A 316 3.82 -11.12 6.53
C ILE A 316 4.64 -12.08 5.66
N ARG A 317 4.04 -12.65 4.60
CA ARG A 317 4.73 -13.55 3.66
C ARG A 317 5.92 -12.88 2.98
N LEU A 318 5.79 -11.61 2.61
CA LEU A 318 6.87 -10.83 2.02
C LEU A 318 8.09 -10.75 2.95
N TYR A 319 7.88 -10.44 4.23
CA TYR A 319 8.97 -10.39 5.21
C TYR A 319 9.50 -11.78 5.62
N MET A 320 8.72 -12.83 5.41
CA MET A 320 9.21 -14.22 5.46
C MET A 320 9.96 -14.63 4.18
N ARG A 321 10.10 -13.74 3.19
CA ARG A 321 10.74 -13.94 1.88
C ARG A 321 10.02 -14.95 0.98
N ASP A 322 8.74 -15.21 1.24
CA ASP A 322 7.85 -15.99 0.39
C ASP A 322 7.15 -15.06 -0.60
N HIS A 323 7.90 -14.58 -1.60
CA HIS A 323 7.46 -13.53 -2.53
C HIS A 323 6.30 -13.99 -3.41
N GLU A 324 6.25 -15.27 -3.79
CA GLU A 324 5.15 -15.79 -4.61
C GLU A 324 3.83 -15.82 -3.85
N ALA A 325 3.84 -16.34 -2.61
CA ALA A 325 2.65 -16.32 -1.78
C ALA A 325 2.23 -14.90 -1.41
N ALA A 326 3.19 -13.99 -1.19
CA ALA A 326 2.90 -12.58 -0.94
C ALA A 326 2.16 -11.95 -2.12
N GLU A 327 2.63 -12.11 -3.35
CA GLU A 327 1.96 -11.57 -4.54
C GLU A 327 0.59 -12.22 -4.77
N HIS A 328 0.47 -13.53 -4.56
CA HIS A 328 -0.80 -14.24 -4.68
C HIS A 328 -1.86 -13.64 -3.75
N HIS A 329 -1.54 -13.46 -2.46
CA HIS A 329 -2.46 -12.88 -1.49
C HIS A 329 -2.77 -11.41 -1.81
N MET A 330 -1.80 -10.61 -2.25
CA MET A 330 -2.04 -9.23 -2.64
C MET A 330 -2.99 -9.12 -3.84
N ARG A 331 -2.86 -10.00 -4.83
CA ARG A 331 -3.78 -10.05 -5.98
C ARG A 331 -5.21 -10.40 -5.55
N ILE A 332 -5.39 -11.32 -4.61
CA ILE A 332 -6.71 -11.63 -4.06
C ILE A 332 -7.28 -10.40 -3.32
N ALA A 333 -6.47 -9.72 -2.48
CA ALA A 333 -6.92 -8.50 -1.80
C ALA A 333 -7.45 -7.45 -2.79
N LEU A 334 -6.71 -7.22 -3.89
CA LEU A 334 -7.07 -6.27 -4.94
C LEU A 334 -8.25 -6.73 -5.81
N GLN A 335 -8.47 -8.05 -5.97
CA GLN A 335 -9.68 -8.57 -6.61
C GLN A 335 -10.92 -8.35 -5.75
N LEU A 336 -10.78 -8.52 -4.43
CA LEU A 336 -11.87 -8.33 -3.46
C LEU A 336 -12.16 -6.84 -3.21
N ASN A 337 -11.17 -5.98 -3.26
CA ASN A 337 -11.31 -4.53 -3.15
C ASN A 337 -10.29 -3.80 -4.06
N PRO A 338 -10.65 -3.48 -5.31
CA PRO A 338 -9.74 -2.88 -6.28
C PRO A 338 -9.39 -1.41 -6.00
N TYR A 339 -10.05 -0.77 -5.06
CA TYR A 339 -9.85 0.64 -4.67
C TYR A 339 -9.33 0.82 -3.24
N ASP A 340 -8.89 -0.26 -2.58
CA ASP A 340 -8.19 -0.14 -1.31
C ASP A 340 -6.79 0.46 -1.54
N ALA A 341 -6.64 1.73 -1.13
CA ALA A 341 -5.42 2.49 -1.36
C ALA A 341 -4.18 1.84 -0.71
N ASP A 342 -4.35 1.24 0.48
CA ASP A 342 -3.26 0.54 1.17
C ASP A 342 -2.83 -0.73 0.42
N SER A 343 -3.77 -1.51 -0.12
CA SER A 343 -3.44 -2.69 -0.95
C SER A 343 -2.77 -2.31 -2.26
N ILE A 344 -3.22 -1.22 -2.90
CA ILE A 344 -2.64 -0.70 -4.14
C ILE A 344 -1.19 -0.26 -3.89
N GLU A 345 -0.96 0.47 -2.82
CA GLU A 345 0.36 0.96 -2.46
C GLU A 345 1.30 -0.21 -2.10
N GLN A 346 0.84 -1.13 -1.24
CA GLN A 346 1.63 -2.29 -0.85
C GLN A 346 1.92 -3.25 -2.02
N MET A 347 1.08 -3.28 -3.07
CA MET A 347 1.44 -3.96 -4.32
C MET A 347 2.67 -3.30 -4.97
N GLY A 348 2.74 -1.97 -4.98
CA GLY A 348 3.91 -1.25 -5.47
C GLY A 348 5.16 -1.56 -4.65
N MET A 349 5.07 -1.56 -3.33
CA MET A 349 6.15 -1.97 -2.43
C MET A 349 6.63 -3.40 -2.74
N LEU A 350 5.71 -4.36 -2.82
CA LEU A 350 5.99 -5.77 -3.14
C LEU A 350 6.72 -5.91 -4.49
N LEU A 351 6.23 -5.25 -5.53
CA LEU A 351 6.85 -5.29 -6.87
C LEU A 351 8.26 -4.70 -6.87
N THR A 352 8.51 -3.65 -6.07
CA THR A 352 9.85 -3.10 -5.88
C THR A 352 10.80 -4.17 -5.31
N MET A 353 10.36 -4.90 -4.28
CA MET A 353 11.14 -5.93 -3.62
C MET A 353 11.32 -7.19 -4.49
N ARG A 354 10.43 -7.43 -5.45
CA ARG A 354 10.55 -8.44 -6.50
C ARG A 354 11.43 -8.02 -7.69
N GLY A 355 12.04 -6.82 -7.64
CA GLY A 355 12.90 -6.30 -8.71
C GLY A 355 12.14 -5.78 -9.93
N ARG A 356 10.88 -5.41 -9.79
CA ARG A 356 10.00 -4.84 -10.82
C ARG A 356 9.66 -3.35 -10.53
N PRO A 357 10.66 -2.47 -10.38
CA PRO A 357 10.45 -1.10 -9.89
C PRO A 357 9.63 -0.22 -10.84
N LEU A 358 9.62 -0.51 -12.15
CA LEU A 358 8.81 0.24 -13.11
C LEU A 358 7.31 -0.02 -12.91
N ASP A 359 6.94 -1.29 -12.76
CA ASP A 359 5.56 -1.67 -12.46
C ASP A 359 5.14 -1.12 -11.11
N ALA A 360 6.06 -1.20 -10.12
CA ALA A 360 5.86 -0.62 -8.80
C ALA A 360 5.47 0.87 -8.85
N LEU A 361 6.22 1.67 -9.61
CA LEU A 361 5.92 3.11 -9.75
C LEU A 361 4.54 3.38 -10.35
N THR A 362 4.06 2.51 -11.23
CA THR A 362 2.71 2.60 -11.80
C THR A 362 1.63 2.37 -10.72
N TRP A 363 1.81 1.34 -9.89
CA TRP A 363 0.91 1.05 -8.78
C TRP A 363 0.94 2.14 -7.70
N LEU A 364 2.12 2.61 -7.32
CA LEU A 364 2.31 3.69 -6.34
C LEU A 364 1.67 5.00 -6.81
N ALA A 365 1.82 5.34 -8.10
CA ALA A 365 1.15 6.51 -8.68
C ALA A 365 -0.39 6.39 -8.62
N ARG A 366 -0.92 5.18 -8.79
CA ARG A 366 -2.36 4.91 -8.63
C ARG A 366 -2.80 5.09 -7.18
N GLY A 367 -2.06 4.55 -6.20
CA GLY A 367 -2.33 4.72 -4.77
C GLY A 367 -2.41 6.19 -4.37
N ILE A 368 -1.44 7.00 -4.82
CA ILE A 368 -1.39 8.45 -4.59
C ILE A 368 -2.60 9.17 -5.20
N ARG A 369 -3.12 8.72 -6.36
CA ARG A 369 -4.34 9.31 -6.95
C ARG A 369 -5.61 9.01 -6.14
N ILE A 370 -5.68 7.82 -5.53
CA ILE A 370 -6.82 7.42 -4.68
C ILE A 370 -6.71 8.05 -3.28
N ASP A 371 -5.49 8.27 -2.80
CA ASP A 371 -5.21 8.96 -1.54
C ASP A 371 -4.28 10.18 -1.75
N PRO A 372 -4.77 11.30 -2.30
CA PRO A 372 -3.95 12.49 -2.55
C PRO A 372 -3.28 13.08 -1.30
N LEU A 373 -3.87 12.86 -0.12
CA LEU A 373 -3.33 13.28 1.18
C LEU A 373 -2.78 12.08 1.98
N HIS A 374 -2.22 11.13 1.26
CA HIS A 374 -1.64 9.88 1.78
C HIS A 374 -0.60 10.13 2.89
N PRO A 375 -0.40 9.18 3.80
CA PRO A 375 0.65 9.23 4.78
C PRO A 375 2.03 9.17 4.11
N HIS A 376 3.04 9.70 4.81
CA HIS A 376 4.41 9.81 4.27
C HIS A 376 5.02 8.47 3.85
N TRP A 377 4.60 7.34 4.43
CA TRP A 377 5.17 6.03 4.09
C TRP A 377 4.93 5.63 2.63
N TYR A 378 3.87 6.10 1.95
CA TYR A 378 3.70 5.95 0.50
C TYR A 378 4.89 6.54 -0.29
N GLN A 379 5.40 7.69 0.16
CA GLN A 379 6.56 8.31 -0.47
C GLN A 379 7.86 7.55 -0.18
N PHE A 380 7.95 6.87 0.97
CA PHE A 380 9.15 6.08 1.32
C PHE A 380 9.25 4.81 0.48
N ASP A 381 8.13 4.17 0.16
CA ASP A 381 8.09 3.01 -0.73
C ASP A 381 8.33 3.43 -2.19
N ARG A 382 7.77 4.59 -2.59
CA ARG A 382 8.09 5.20 -3.88
C ARG A 382 9.58 5.54 -4.00
N ALA A 383 10.20 6.03 -2.94
CA ALA A 383 11.63 6.34 -2.93
C ALA A 383 12.49 5.09 -3.16
N LEU A 384 12.11 3.94 -2.57
CA LEU A 384 12.82 2.70 -2.81
C LEU A 384 12.72 2.27 -4.29
N ALA A 385 11.54 2.35 -4.88
CA ALA A 385 11.34 2.05 -6.30
C ALA A 385 12.17 2.98 -7.21
N LEU A 386 12.20 4.28 -6.92
CA LEU A 386 13.02 5.27 -7.62
C LEU A 386 14.52 4.99 -7.46
N TYR A 387 14.97 4.63 -6.25
CA TYR A 387 16.36 4.24 -6.02
C TYR A 387 16.73 3.03 -6.88
N MET A 388 15.85 2.01 -6.95
CA MET A 388 16.05 0.84 -7.78
C MET A 388 16.08 1.17 -9.29
N MET A 389 15.48 2.27 -9.72
CA MET A 389 15.56 2.78 -11.09
C MET A 389 16.78 3.68 -11.34
N GLY A 390 17.60 3.97 -10.33
CA GLY A 390 18.75 4.89 -10.43
C GLY A 390 18.37 6.37 -10.34
N GLU A 391 17.09 6.67 -10.02
CA GLU A 391 16.57 8.03 -9.89
C GLU A 391 16.83 8.56 -8.47
N TYR A 392 18.12 8.60 -8.08
CA TYR A 392 18.56 8.84 -6.70
C TYR A 392 18.13 10.21 -6.15
N ARG A 393 18.07 11.24 -7.01
CA ARG A 393 17.62 12.58 -6.62
C ARG A 393 16.17 12.57 -6.19
N GLN A 394 15.29 12.01 -7.03
CA GLN A 394 13.86 11.92 -6.72
C GLN A 394 13.60 11.01 -5.51
N ALA A 395 14.41 9.95 -5.34
CA ALA A 395 14.36 9.09 -4.16
C ALA A 395 14.71 9.86 -2.89
N ALA A 396 15.78 10.68 -2.91
CA ALA A 396 16.16 11.51 -1.77
C ALA A 396 15.07 12.53 -1.42
N GLU A 397 14.53 13.26 -2.40
CA GLU A 397 13.44 14.23 -2.23
C GLU A 397 12.21 13.60 -1.55
N ALA A 398 11.85 12.37 -1.92
CA ALA A 398 10.74 11.65 -1.30
C ALA A 398 11.03 11.24 0.17
N LEU A 399 12.27 10.86 0.48
CA LEU A 399 12.67 10.49 1.85
C LEU A 399 12.83 11.71 2.77
N GLU A 400 13.19 12.88 2.23
CA GLU A 400 13.33 14.14 2.96
C GLU A 400 12.00 14.65 3.55
N LEU A 401 10.86 14.13 3.11
CA LEU A 401 9.55 14.43 3.70
C LEU A 401 9.41 13.91 5.14
N ALA A 402 10.27 12.99 5.57
CA ALA A 402 10.28 12.49 6.93
C ALA A 402 10.79 13.58 7.91
N THR A 403 9.91 14.09 8.75
CA THR A 403 10.26 15.13 9.76
C THR A 403 11.15 14.58 10.87
N ARG A 404 11.00 13.30 11.21
CA ARG A 404 11.84 12.56 12.18
C ARG A 404 12.25 11.22 11.56
N PRO A 405 13.25 11.23 10.65
CA PRO A 405 13.60 10.01 9.91
C PRO A 405 14.18 8.95 10.85
N ALA A 406 13.56 7.76 10.80
CA ALA A 406 14.04 6.56 11.46
C ALA A 406 15.42 6.13 10.88
N PRO A 407 16.20 5.29 11.59
CA PRO A 407 17.52 4.83 11.12
C PRO A 407 17.53 4.25 9.72
N TRP A 408 16.53 3.46 9.36
CA TRP A 408 16.41 2.88 8.00
C TRP A 408 16.14 3.95 6.92
N ILE A 409 15.42 5.04 7.24
CA ILE A 409 15.22 6.17 6.30
C ILE A 409 16.53 6.91 6.11
N ARG A 410 17.26 7.18 7.20
CA ARG A 410 18.60 7.80 7.16
C ARG A 410 19.58 6.99 6.33
N THR A 411 19.55 5.66 6.48
CA THR A 411 20.37 4.73 5.70
C THR A 411 20.07 4.86 4.21
N ARG A 412 18.80 4.89 3.81
CA ARG A 412 18.40 5.06 2.40
C ARG A 412 18.76 6.45 1.87
N LEU A 413 18.60 7.52 2.66
CA LEU A 413 19.04 8.87 2.30
C LEU A 413 20.55 8.93 2.08
N ALA A 414 21.35 8.32 2.98
CA ALA A 414 22.78 8.24 2.83
C ALA A 414 23.18 7.55 1.53
N ALA A 415 22.53 6.42 1.21
CA ALA A 415 22.74 5.70 -0.04
C ALA A 415 22.40 6.57 -1.28
N CYS A 416 21.29 7.31 -1.25
CA CYS A 416 20.92 8.24 -2.33
C CYS A 416 21.99 9.31 -2.56
N TYR A 417 22.41 9.99 -1.49
CA TYR A 417 23.43 11.04 -1.59
C TYR A 417 24.79 10.51 -2.07
N ALA A 418 25.20 9.35 -1.56
CA ALA A 418 26.45 8.71 -1.98
C ALA A 418 26.44 8.36 -3.48
N GLN A 419 25.32 7.82 -3.97
CA GLN A 419 25.16 7.52 -5.39
C GLN A 419 25.17 8.78 -6.29
N MET A 420 24.73 9.93 -5.77
CA MET A 420 24.83 11.23 -6.44
C MET A 420 26.22 11.87 -6.33
N GLY A 421 27.12 11.33 -5.49
CA GLY A 421 28.45 11.90 -5.23
C GLY A 421 28.48 12.96 -4.12
N ASP A 422 27.35 13.23 -3.45
CA ASP A 422 27.26 14.17 -2.32
C ASP A 422 27.67 13.45 -1.02
N MET A 423 28.98 13.25 -0.86
CA MET A 423 29.54 12.48 0.25
C MET A 423 29.40 13.21 1.59
N GLU A 424 29.30 14.54 1.60
CA GLU A 424 29.09 15.31 2.81
C GLU A 424 27.72 15.01 3.42
N LYS A 425 26.66 15.12 2.61
CA LYS A 425 25.32 14.79 3.06
C LYS A 425 25.18 13.31 3.38
N ALA A 426 25.80 12.41 2.61
CA ALA A 426 25.76 10.97 2.88
C ALA A 426 26.30 10.64 4.28
N ARG A 427 27.51 11.10 4.61
CA ARG A 427 28.13 10.89 5.92
C ARG A 427 27.34 11.54 7.08
N ARG A 428 26.75 12.73 6.82
CA ARG A 428 25.90 13.38 7.80
C ARG A 428 24.69 12.52 8.17
N GLN A 429 24.05 11.86 7.22
CA GLN A 429 22.91 10.97 7.51
C GLN A 429 23.34 9.75 8.34
N ILE A 430 24.50 9.15 8.04
CA ILE A 430 25.05 8.04 8.83
C ILE A 430 25.36 8.49 10.28
N ALA A 431 25.99 9.66 10.44
CA ALA A 431 26.34 10.18 11.75
C ALA A 431 25.13 10.55 12.65
N LEU A 432 23.93 10.64 12.08
CA LEU A 432 22.68 10.89 12.79
C LEU A 432 21.95 9.60 13.19
N ILE A 433 22.50 8.41 12.86
CA ILE A 433 22.01 7.14 13.38
C ILE A 433 22.59 6.95 14.77
N GLU A 434 21.73 6.68 15.75
CA GLU A 434 22.13 6.59 17.16
C GLU A 434 23.09 5.40 17.40
N ASP A 435 24.11 5.64 18.24
CA ASP A 435 24.95 4.55 18.73
C ASP A 435 24.11 3.62 19.62
N GLY A 436 24.14 2.30 19.30
CA GLY A 436 23.37 1.29 20.04
C GLY A 436 22.15 0.75 19.28
N ASP A 437 21.87 1.22 18.07
CA ASP A 437 20.91 0.56 17.21
C ASP A 437 21.42 -0.87 16.91
N PRO A 438 20.60 -1.92 17.14
CA PRO A 438 21.01 -3.31 16.91
C PRO A 438 21.29 -3.63 15.44
N PHE A 439 20.80 -2.77 14.50
CA PHE A 439 21.07 -2.88 13.07
C PHE A 439 22.09 -1.83 12.63
N SER A 440 23.18 -2.28 12.04
CA SER A 440 24.07 -1.38 11.31
C SER A 440 23.40 -0.83 10.06
N PRO A 441 23.89 0.29 9.48
CA PRO A 441 23.40 0.77 8.18
C PRO A 441 23.42 -0.31 7.08
N LEU A 442 24.43 -1.20 7.08
CA LEU A 442 24.49 -2.33 6.14
C LEU A 442 23.44 -3.40 6.41
N ASP A 443 23.10 -3.67 7.68
CA ASP A 443 22.03 -4.61 8.00
C ASP A 443 20.67 -4.10 7.49
N TYR A 444 20.40 -2.80 7.60
CA TYR A 444 19.19 -2.20 7.03
C TYR A 444 19.09 -2.41 5.51
N ALA A 445 20.21 -2.33 4.79
CA ALA A 445 20.24 -2.54 3.35
C ALA A 445 20.14 -4.02 2.95
N LEU A 446 20.86 -4.90 3.64
CA LEU A 446 21.00 -6.31 3.25
C LEU A 446 19.91 -7.23 3.83
N ARG A 447 19.41 -6.90 5.03
CA ARG A 447 18.50 -7.74 5.80
C ARG A 447 17.14 -7.10 6.05
N GLY A 448 17.12 -5.79 6.27
CA GLY A 448 15.90 -5.04 6.61
C GLY A 448 14.90 -4.93 5.47
N VAL A 449 15.33 -5.05 4.21
CA VAL A 449 14.47 -5.09 3.03
C VAL A 449 14.41 -6.49 2.46
N PRO A 450 13.23 -7.11 2.32
CA PRO A 450 13.10 -8.48 1.85
C PRO A 450 13.15 -8.56 0.31
N PHE A 451 14.24 -8.11 -0.30
CA PHE A 451 14.44 -8.27 -1.74
C PHE A 451 14.48 -9.74 -2.17
N GLU A 452 13.79 -10.07 -3.26
CA GLU A 452 13.84 -11.39 -3.88
C GLU A 452 15.20 -11.65 -4.53
N ASN A 453 15.77 -10.61 -5.17
CA ASN A 453 17.05 -10.70 -5.85
C ASN A 453 18.18 -10.15 -4.97
N ARG A 454 19.20 -10.95 -4.74
CA ARG A 454 20.40 -10.52 -4.00
C ARG A 454 21.07 -9.29 -4.61
N ALA A 455 21.06 -9.16 -5.95
CA ALA A 455 21.63 -8.01 -6.65
C ALA A 455 20.95 -6.68 -6.28
N ASP A 456 19.66 -6.69 -5.96
CA ASP A 456 18.93 -5.48 -5.54
C ASP A 456 19.33 -5.07 -4.12
N ALA A 457 19.49 -6.04 -3.20
CA ALA A 457 20.02 -5.79 -1.86
C ALA A 457 21.46 -5.25 -1.92
N GLU A 458 22.32 -5.86 -2.74
CA GLU A 458 23.73 -5.41 -2.93
C GLU A 458 23.80 -4.01 -3.53
N HIS A 459 22.88 -3.65 -4.44
CA HIS A 459 22.85 -2.30 -4.99
C HIS A 459 22.54 -1.24 -3.91
N LEU A 460 21.60 -1.51 -3.00
CA LEU A 460 21.34 -0.62 -1.87
C LEU A 460 22.54 -0.58 -0.92
N ALA A 461 23.12 -1.74 -0.61
CA ALA A 461 24.30 -1.86 0.25
C ALA A 461 25.54 -1.16 -0.33
N GLU A 462 25.72 -1.17 -1.66
CA GLU A 462 26.79 -0.41 -2.32
C GLU A 462 26.68 1.08 -2.02
N GLY A 463 25.50 1.68 -2.17
CA GLY A 463 25.26 3.09 -1.82
C GLY A 463 25.58 3.38 -0.35
N VAL A 464 25.23 2.45 0.56
CA VAL A 464 25.55 2.58 1.99
C VAL A 464 27.07 2.47 2.22
N ARG A 465 27.78 1.52 1.59
CA ARG A 465 29.24 1.39 1.72
C ARG A 465 29.94 2.67 1.25
N LEU A 466 29.52 3.26 0.13
CA LEU A 466 30.03 4.54 -0.34
C LEU A 466 29.85 5.65 0.71
N ALA A 467 28.71 5.67 1.43
CA ALA A 467 28.45 6.65 2.47
C ALA A 467 29.31 6.44 3.72
N LEU A 468 29.71 5.20 4.02
CA LEU A 468 30.56 4.84 5.16
C LEU A 468 32.04 5.17 4.89
N GLY A 469 32.50 5.21 3.65
CA GLY A 469 33.86 5.49 3.21
C GLY A 469 34.58 4.21 2.90
#